data_2f3518881f045d2987c015aa59e7908d
#
_entry.id   2f3518881f045d2987c015aa59e7908d
#
_cell.length_a   1.000
_cell.length_b   1.000
_cell.length_c   1.000
_cell.angle_alpha   90.00
_cell.angle_beta   90.00
_cell.angle_gamma   90.00
#
_symmetry.space_group_name_H-M   'P 1'
#
loop_
_entity.id
_entity.type
_entity.pdbx_description
1 polymer ?
#
loop_
_entity_poly.entity_id
_entity_poly.type
_entity_poly.pdbx_seq_one_letter_code
_entity_poly.pdbx_strand_id
1 'polypeptide(L)'
;MFAIDEVASGCRFVVTDRHGGVSTAPFDTLNLGGHVGDDADAVRRNRGLVAEALGVEADHLIFADQVHGDQVVHVDGPWTGRPPSCDAIVTTRADLALAVLVADCVPVLLAAPDEGVIGVAHAGRAGMAAGIAMRLVDAMRDLGARTILGRVGPSVCARCYPVGELLREQVAELWPVTRSVSWHGEPSLDVSAGVLEQLWPHCFDVEQLPGCTVERDDLFSYRRDRRTGRFAGAVRLVEQERA
;
A
#
# COMPACT_ATOMS: atom_id res chain seq x y z
N MET A 1 0.06 2.35 -16.65
CA MET A 1 -0.45 1.32 -15.71
C MET A 1 0.40 1.22 -14.45
N PHE A 2 1.71 1.10 -14.54
CA PHE A 2 2.60 1.08 -13.38
C PHE A 2 3.45 2.34 -13.32
N ALA A 3 3.38 3.06 -12.19
CA ALA A 3 4.30 4.15 -11.85
C ALA A 3 5.65 3.61 -11.39
N ILE A 4 5.63 2.41 -10.78
CA ILE A 4 6.80 1.67 -10.32
C ILE A 4 6.56 0.18 -10.59
N ASP A 5 7.58 -0.51 -11.12
CA ASP A 5 7.57 -1.94 -11.41
C ASP A 5 8.99 -2.47 -11.20
N GLU A 6 9.20 -3.16 -10.09
CA GLU A 6 10.51 -3.65 -9.65
C GLU A 6 10.44 -5.16 -9.41
N VAL A 7 11.39 -5.89 -9.97
CA VAL A 7 11.63 -7.28 -9.64
C VAL A 7 12.94 -7.40 -8.86
N ALA A 8 12.84 -7.83 -7.63
CA ALA A 8 13.98 -8.00 -6.73
C ALA A 8 13.89 -9.33 -5.98
N SER A 9 14.96 -10.10 -6.01
CA SER A 9 15.13 -11.35 -5.21
C SER A 9 13.96 -12.34 -5.32
N GLY A 10 13.33 -12.48 -6.50
CA GLY A 10 12.19 -13.39 -6.69
C GLY A 10 10.84 -12.83 -6.23
N CYS A 11 10.76 -11.52 -6.04
CA CYS A 11 9.52 -10.81 -5.78
C CYS A 11 9.33 -9.68 -6.78
N ARG A 12 8.08 -9.39 -7.13
CA ARG A 12 7.71 -8.23 -7.94
C ARG A 12 6.90 -7.28 -7.09
N PHE A 13 7.43 -6.05 -6.93
CA PHE A 13 6.81 -4.93 -6.24
C PHE A 13 6.30 -3.95 -7.28
N VAL A 14 5.03 -3.59 -7.21
CA VAL A 14 4.46 -2.61 -8.14
C VAL A 14 3.67 -1.53 -7.42
N VAL A 15 3.67 -0.34 -8.02
CA VAL A 15 2.72 0.72 -7.68
C VAL A 15 2.03 1.10 -8.99
N THR A 16 0.70 1.00 -9.03
CA THR A 16 -0.06 1.41 -10.22
C THR A 16 -0.11 2.94 -10.30
N ASP A 17 -0.21 3.47 -11.51
CA ASP A 17 -0.61 4.86 -11.77
C ASP A 17 -2.12 4.95 -12.04
N ARG A 18 -2.61 6.14 -12.41
CA ARG A 18 -4.03 6.35 -12.73
C ARG A 18 -4.40 6.08 -14.19
N HIS A 19 -3.45 5.66 -15.04
CA HIS A 19 -3.63 5.54 -16.49
C HIS A 19 -3.82 4.11 -16.97
N GLY A 20 -4.49 3.96 -18.13
CA GLY A 20 -4.62 2.66 -18.81
C GLY A 20 -5.83 1.83 -18.38
N GLY A 21 -6.77 2.42 -17.65
CA GLY A 21 -8.03 1.79 -17.29
C GLY A 21 -9.23 2.34 -18.09
N VAL A 22 -10.44 2.04 -17.60
CA VAL A 22 -11.70 2.33 -18.27
C VAL A 22 -12.65 3.23 -17.48
N SER A 23 -12.28 3.65 -16.26
CA SER A 23 -13.07 4.58 -15.46
C SER A 23 -13.09 5.97 -16.07
N THR A 24 -14.18 6.70 -15.85
CA THR A 24 -14.35 8.08 -16.32
C THR A 24 -14.11 9.08 -15.20
N ALA A 25 -13.95 10.36 -15.54
CA ALA A 25 -13.73 11.41 -14.55
C ALA A 25 -14.81 11.41 -13.45
N PRO A 26 -14.47 11.62 -12.18
CA PRO A 26 -13.14 12.01 -11.66
C PRO A 26 -12.23 10.82 -11.29
N PHE A 27 -12.52 9.61 -11.76
CA PHE A 27 -11.82 8.37 -11.45
C PHE A 27 -10.89 7.90 -12.60
N ASP A 28 -10.64 8.77 -13.55
CA ASP A 28 -9.95 8.49 -14.83
C ASP A 28 -8.47 8.18 -14.64
N THR A 29 -8.04 7.03 -15.14
CA THR A 29 -8.79 5.98 -15.84
C THR A 29 -8.71 4.64 -15.13
N LEU A 30 -7.64 4.35 -14.35
CA LEU A 30 -7.36 3.07 -13.70
C LEU A 30 -7.71 3.13 -12.19
N ASN A 31 -8.96 3.49 -11.89
CA ASN A 31 -9.42 3.41 -10.51
C ASN A 31 -9.64 1.95 -10.08
N LEU A 32 -9.06 1.57 -8.95
CA LEU A 32 -9.15 0.22 -8.35
C LEU A 32 -10.06 0.19 -7.10
N GLY A 33 -10.52 1.37 -6.63
CA GLY A 33 -11.31 1.53 -5.41
C GLY A 33 -12.80 1.36 -5.65
N GLY A 34 -13.41 0.30 -5.13
CA GLY A 34 -14.85 0.04 -5.26
C GLY A 34 -15.75 0.88 -4.34
N HIS A 35 -15.18 1.60 -3.36
CA HIS A 35 -15.93 2.37 -2.35
C HIS A 35 -15.97 3.89 -2.64
N VAL A 36 -15.45 4.35 -3.77
CA VAL A 36 -15.32 5.79 -4.09
C VAL A 36 -16.49 6.35 -4.88
N GLY A 37 -17.44 5.49 -5.29
CA GLY A 37 -18.62 5.89 -6.07
C GLY A 37 -18.40 5.91 -7.58
N ASP A 38 -17.46 5.11 -8.07
CA ASP A 38 -17.24 4.80 -9.48
C ASP A 38 -18.15 3.64 -9.94
N ASP A 39 -18.25 3.44 -11.24
CA ASP A 39 -18.94 2.29 -11.84
C ASP A 39 -18.28 0.97 -11.43
N ALA A 40 -19.05 0.06 -10.83
CA ALA A 40 -18.52 -1.20 -10.32
C ALA A 40 -17.95 -2.12 -11.40
N ASP A 41 -18.50 -2.05 -12.63
CA ASP A 41 -18.00 -2.83 -13.77
C ASP A 41 -16.69 -2.26 -14.31
N ALA A 42 -16.53 -0.94 -14.28
CA ALA A 42 -15.27 -0.29 -14.60
C ALA A 42 -14.17 -0.67 -13.61
N VAL A 43 -14.45 -0.61 -12.31
CA VAL A 43 -13.51 -1.02 -11.25
C VAL A 43 -13.12 -2.50 -11.41
N ARG A 44 -14.08 -3.37 -11.69
CA ARG A 44 -13.83 -4.80 -11.90
C ARG A 44 -12.92 -5.05 -13.12
N ARG A 45 -13.16 -4.35 -14.23
CA ARG A 45 -12.31 -4.41 -15.43
C ARG A 45 -10.90 -3.89 -15.15
N ASN A 46 -10.77 -2.78 -14.44
CA ASN A 46 -9.48 -2.22 -14.07
C ASN A 46 -8.66 -3.18 -13.19
N ARG A 47 -9.30 -3.83 -12.20
CA ARG A 47 -8.64 -4.86 -11.38
C ARG A 47 -8.20 -6.06 -12.22
N GLY A 48 -9.01 -6.48 -13.19
CA GLY A 48 -8.65 -7.52 -14.15
C GLY A 48 -7.42 -7.16 -15.00
N LEU A 49 -7.33 -5.92 -15.50
CA LEU A 49 -6.15 -5.42 -16.24
C LEU A 49 -4.88 -5.46 -15.38
N VAL A 50 -4.98 -5.09 -14.10
CA VAL A 50 -3.83 -5.13 -13.18
C VAL A 50 -3.44 -6.58 -12.86
N ALA A 51 -4.40 -7.47 -12.63
CA ALA A 51 -4.15 -8.89 -12.39
C ALA A 51 -3.44 -9.55 -13.59
N GLU A 52 -3.94 -9.31 -14.81
CA GLU A 52 -3.31 -9.77 -16.05
C GLU A 52 -1.87 -9.27 -16.18
N ALA A 53 -1.62 -7.97 -15.93
CA ALA A 53 -0.29 -7.38 -15.99
C ALA A 53 0.66 -7.92 -14.90
N LEU A 54 0.11 -8.36 -13.76
CA LEU A 54 0.84 -9.06 -12.71
C LEU A 54 1.03 -10.55 -13.02
N GLY A 55 0.32 -11.12 -14.00
CA GLY A 55 0.36 -12.54 -14.35
C GLY A 55 -0.33 -13.44 -13.33
N VAL A 56 -1.44 -12.97 -12.77
CA VAL A 56 -2.33 -13.75 -11.89
C VAL A 56 -3.77 -13.71 -12.41
N GLU A 57 -4.60 -14.69 -12.00
CA GLU A 57 -6.03 -14.63 -12.27
C GLU A 57 -6.67 -13.45 -11.54
N ALA A 58 -7.81 -12.95 -12.03
CA ALA A 58 -8.45 -11.74 -11.51
C ALA A 58 -8.85 -11.84 -10.03
N ASP A 59 -9.26 -13.03 -9.58
CA ASP A 59 -9.61 -13.34 -8.19
C ASP A 59 -8.40 -13.67 -7.31
N HIS A 60 -7.21 -13.85 -7.91
CA HIS A 60 -5.93 -14.04 -7.21
C HIS A 60 -5.20 -12.72 -6.92
N LEU A 61 -5.73 -11.59 -7.40
CA LEU A 61 -5.31 -10.25 -6.95
C LEU A 61 -6.16 -9.85 -5.73
N ILE A 62 -5.59 -9.99 -4.55
CA ILE A 62 -6.31 -9.90 -3.28
C ILE A 62 -6.29 -8.48 -2.71
N PHE A 63 -7.47 -7.96 -2.38
CA PHE A 63 -7.68 -6.71 -1.66
C PHE A 63 -8.46 -6.95 -0.38
N ALA A 64 -8.21 -6.15 0.68
CA ALA A 64 -9.01 -6.13 1.90
C ALA A 64 -10.05 -4.99 1.88
N ASP A 65 -11.01 -5.04 2.81
CA ASP A 65 -11.89 -3.92 3.14
C ASP A 65 -11.19 -3.03 4.18
N GLN A 66 -10.44 -2.02 3.70
CA GLN A 66 -9.56 -1.17 4.50
C GLN A 66 -10.35 -0.20 5.38
N VAL A 67 -10.06 -0.18 6.68
CA VAL A 67 -10.79 0.57 7.71
C VAL A 67 -9.90 1.58 8.47
N HIS A 68 -8.64 1.78 8.05
CA HIS A 68 -7.62 2.59 8.69
C HIS A 68 -7.25 2.10 10.11
N GLY A 69 -7.36 0.78 10.34
CA GLY A 69 -7.00 0.08 11.57
C GLY A 69 -5.59 -0.50 11.55
N ASP A 70 -5.39 -1.50 12.39
CA ASP A 70 -4.10 -2.18 12.60
C ASP A 70 -4.22 -3.72 12.53
N GLN A 71 -5.35 -4.23 12.04
CA GLN A 71 -5.57 -5.67 11.90
C GLN A 71 -4.83 -6.24 10.69
N VAL A 72 -4.22 -7.41 10.88
CA VAL A 72 -3.57 -8.23 9.85
C VAL A 72 -4.34 -9.53 9.68
N VAL A 73 -4.60 -9.95 8.45
CA VAL A 73 -5.28 -11.21 8.13
C VAL A 73 -4.40 -12.08 7.25
N HIS A 74 -4.26 -13.36 7.62
CA HIS A 74 -3.63 -14.38 6.78
C HIS A 74 -4.61 -14.83 5.69
N VAL A 75 -4.11 -14.90 4.45
CA VAL A 75 -4.89 -15.24 3.24
C VAL A 75 -4.39 -16.55 2.67
N ASP A 76 -5.27 -17.55 2.61
CA ASP A 76 -4.96 -18.88 2.05
C ASP A 76 -5.55 -19.11 0.65
N GLY A 77 -6.19 -18.11 0.07
CA GLY A 77 -6.82 -18.19 -1.26
C GLY A 77 -7.69 -16.99 -1.56
N PRO A 78 -8.32 -16.95 -2.74
CA PRO A 78 -9.29 -15.92 -3.10
C PRO A 78 -10.45 -15.84 -2.10
N TRP A 79 -10.97 -14.62 -1.91
CA TRP A 79 -12.12 -14.43 -1.03
C TRP A 79 -13.38 -15.07 -1.62
N THR A 80 -14.02 -15.95 -0.87
CA THR A 80 -15.31 -16.58 -1.26
C THR A 80 -16.55 -15.74 -0.94
N GLY A 81 -16.35 -14.51 -0.46
CA GLY A 81 -17.40 -13.58 -0.06
C GLY A 81 -16.87 -12.18 0.11
N ARG A 82 -17.46 -11.42 1.03
CA ARG A 82 -16.95 -10.07 1.34
C ARG A 82 -15.55 -10.17 1.96
N PRO A 83 -14.59 -9.38 1.46
CA PRO A 83 -13.27 -9.28 2.07
C PRO A 83 -13.35 -8.91 3.56
N PRO A 84 -12.42 -9.39 4.41
CA PRO A 84 -12.38 -9.00 5.80
C PRO A 84 -12.03 -7.52 5.95
N SER A 85 -12.57 -6.90 7.01
CA SER A 85 -12.22 -5.53 7.39
C SER A 85 -10.86 -5.54 8.09
N CYS A 86 -9.79 -5.23 7.33
CA CYS A 86 -8.42 -5.17 7.84
C CYS A 86 -7.59 -4.23 6.96
N ASP A 87 -6.44 -3.81 7.48
CA ASP A 87 -5.54 -2.89 6.77
C ASP A 87 -4.21 -3.55 6.37
N ALA A 88 -4.00 -4.81 6.74
CA ALA A 88 -2.89 -5.60 6.26
C ALA A 88 -3.30 -7.05 5.96
N ILE A 89 -2.67 -7.63 4.96
CA ILE A 89 -2.85 -9.03 4.58
C ILE A 89 -1.49 -9.67 4.30
N VAL A 90 -1.37 -10.95 4.63
CA VAL A 90 -0.14 -11.75 4.48
C VAL A 90 -0.50 -13.12 3.91
N THR A 91 0.40 -13.71 3.11
CA THR A 91 0.21 -15.06 2.54
C THR A 91 1.53 -15.78 2.32
N THR A 92 1.47 -17.12 2.28
CA THR A 92 2.53 -18.00 1.78
C THR A 92 2.21 -18.59 0.40
N ARG A 93 1.11 -18.18 -0.20
CA ARG A 93 0.64 -18.66 -1.50
C ARG A 93 1.35 -17.95 -2.63
N ALA A 94 2.11 -18.70 -3.45
CA ALA A 94 2.85 -18.15 -4.60
C ALA A 94 1.96 -17.74 -5.78
N ASP A 95 0.74 -18.29 -5.85
CA ASP A 95 -0.23 -17.98 -6.89
C ASP A 95 -1.04 -16.69 -6.63
N LEU A 96 -0.89 -16.09 -5.45
CA LEU A 96 -1.57 -14.84 -5.10
C LEU A 96 -0.68 -13.61 -5.29
N ALA A 97 -1.31 -12.51 -5.66
CA ALA A 97 -0.76 -11.15 -5.53
C ALA A 97 -1.57 -10.41 -4.45
N LEU A 98 -0.88 -9.77 -3.50
CA LEU A 98 -1.52 -8.97 -2.46
C LEU A 98 -1.45 -7.50 -2.80
N ALA A 99 -2.54 -6.75 -2.58
CA ALA A 99 -2.62 -5.34 -2.90
C ALA A 99 -3.34 -4.52 -1.84
N VAL A 100 -2.89 -3.28 -1.65
CA VAL A 100 -3.58 -2.24 -0.86
C VAL A 100 -3.92 -1.05 -1.73
N LEU A 101 -5.07 -0.43 -1.46
CA LEU A 101 -5.61 0.72 -2.17
C LEU A 101 -5.24 2.00 -1.44
N VAL A 102 -4.71 2.97 -2.17
CA VAL A 102 -4.28 4.25 -1.60
C VAL A 102 -4.66 5.44 -2.48
N ALA A 103 -4.80 6.59 -1.86
CA ALA A 103 -4.78 7.93 -2.40
C ALA A 103 -4.39 8.84 -1.23
N ASP A 104 -3.09 8.99 -1.04
CA ASP A 104 -2.35 9.69 0.02
C ASP A 104 -1.82 8.82 1.16
N CYS A 105 -2.51 7.76 1.61
CA CYS A 105 -1.98 6.84 2.61
C CYS A 105 -0.75 6.07 2.07
N VAL A 106 0.06 5.55 2.97
CA VAL A 106 1.32 4.86 2.64
C VAL A 106 1.05 3.39 2.31
N PRO A 107 1.34 2.90 1.11
CA PRO A 107 1.34 1.48 0.82
C PRO A 107 2.67 0.87 1.29
N VAL A 108 2.59 -0.17 2.12
CA VAL A 108 3.72 -0.95 2.62
C VAL A 108 3.69 -2.31 1.94
N LEU A 109 4.78 -2.67 1.27
CA LEU A 109 4.93 -3.91 0.52
C LEU A 109 6.11 -4.68 1.09
N LEU A 110 5.88 -5.86 1.65
CA LEU A 110 6.91 -6.68 2.27
C LEU A 110 7.00 -8.05 1.60
N ALA A 111 8.22 -8.58 1.52
CA ALA A 111 8.48 -9.91 0.98
C ALA A 111 9.63 -10.61 1.73
N ALA A 112 9.49 -11.89 1.98
CA ALA A 112 10.53 -12.81 2.42
C ALA A 112 10.61 -13.94 1.39
N PRO A 113 11.33 -13.73 0.28
CA PRO A 113 11.30 -14.63 -0.88
C PRO A 113 11.83 -16.02 -0.58
N ASP A 114 12.87 -16.14 0.26
CA ASP A 114 13.46 -17.43 0.60
C ASP A 114 12.49 -18.32 1.38
N GLU A 115 11.58 -17.72 2.15
CA GLU A 115 10.55 -18.41 2.92
C GLU A 115 9.20 -18.44 2.21
N GLY A 116 9.08 -17.77 1.06
CA GLY A 116 7.85 -17.71 0.28
C GLY A 116 6.72 -16.94 0.95
N VAL A 117 7.04 -15.93 1.77
CA VAL A 117 6.04 -15.11 2.49
C VAL A 117 6.00 -13.71 1.90
N ILE A 118 4.80 -13.23 1.58
CA ILE A 118 4.58 -11.83 1.18
C ILE A 118 3.49 -11.18 2.02
N GLY A 119 3.56 -9.86 2.17
CA GLY A 119 2.55 -9.10 2.90
C GLY A 119 2.43 -7.67 2.43
N VAL A 120 1.25 -7.09 2.60
CA VAL A 120 0.99 -5.68 2.32
C VAL A 120 0.24 -5.03 3.46
N ALA A 121 0.52 -3.73 3.70
CA ALA A 121 -0.28 -2.94 4.64
C ALA A 121 -0.65 -1.57 4.06
N HIS A 122 -1.88 -1.17 4.34
CA HIS A 122 -2.37 0.19 4.15
C HIS A 122 -2.07 0.99 5.42
N ALA A 123 -1.03 1.80 5.40
CA ALA A 123 -0.68 2.64 6.53
C ALA A 123 -1.23 4.07 6.34
N GLY A 124 -2.50 4.25 6.67
CA GLY A 124 -3.04 5.58 6.95
C GLY A 124 -2.49 6.12 8.28
N ARG A 125 -2.66 7.40 8.56
CA ARG A 125 -2.16 8.03 9.80
C ARG A 125 -2.52 7.24 11.08
N ALA A 126 -3.76 6.79 11.19
CA ALA A 126 -4.22 6.07 12.39
C ALA A 126 -3.58 4.67 12.47
N GLY A 127 -3.55 3.91 11.36
CA GLY A 127 -2.91 2.60 11.30
C GLY A 127 -1.40 2.68 11.55
N MET A 128 -0.70 3.69 10.99
CA MET A 128 0.70 3.94 11.28
C MET A 128 0.91 4.23 12.78
N ALA A 129 0.11 5.13 13.38
CA ALA A 129 0.22 5.44 14.80
C ALA A 129 0.01 4.20 15.70
N ALA A 130 -0.87 3.28 15.28
CA ALA A 130 -1.14 2.00 15.95
C ALA A 130 -0.10 0.90 15.64
N GLY A 131 0.89 1.14 14.77
CA GLY A 131 1.98 0.20 14.48
C GLY A 131 1.65 -0.87 13.44
N ILE A 132 0.81 -0.58 12.45
CA ILE A 132 0.39 -1.57 11.43
C ILE A 132 1.56 -2.22 10.69
N ALA A 133 2.64 -1.47 10.43
CA ALA A 133 3.81 -2.01 9.73
C ALA A 133 4.56 -3.05 10.59
N MET A 134 4.69 -2.81 11.90
CA MET A 134 5.27 -3.79 12.82
C MET A 134 4.40 -5.04 12.94
N ARG A 135 3.06 -4.87 13.04
CA ARG A 135 2.12 -6.00 13.09
C ARG A 135 2.19 -6.87 11.84
N LEU A 136 2.38 -6.24 10.66
CA LEU A 136 2.59 -6.99 9.43
C LEU A 136 3.89 -7.81 9.48
N VAL A 137 5.01 -7.22 9.95
CA VAL A 137 6.28 -7.93 10.15
C VAL A 137 6.11 -9.10 11.10
N ASP A 138 5.43 -8.91 12.23
CA ASP A 138 5.18 -9.98 13.20
C ASP A 138 4.36 -11.12 12.58
N ALA A 139 3.29 -10.81 11.86
CA ALA A 139 2.49 -11.81 11.16
C ALA A 139 3.28 -12.57 10.09
N MET A 140 4.18 -11.90 9.36
CA MET A 140 5.08 -12.56 8.42
C MET A 140 6.07 -13.50 9.13
N ARG A 141 6.61 -13.09 10.28
CA ARG A 141 7.50 -13.92 11.12
C ARG A 141 6.80 -15.15 11.68
N ASP A 142 5.55 -15.02 12.08
CA ASP A 142 4.71 -16.16 12.53
C ASP A 142 4.52 -17.19 11.41
N LEU A 143 4.59 -16.77 10.14
CA LEU A 143 4.59 -17.63 8.96
C LEU A 143 5.99 -18.10 8.52
N GLY A 144 7.04 -17.78 9.30
CA GLY A 144 8.39 -18.26 9.08
C GLY A 144 9.32 -17.29 8.37
N ALA A 145 8.89 -16.08 8.04
CA ALA A 145 9.75 -15.07 7.39
C ALA A 145 10.94 -14.69 8.28
N ARG A 146 12.15 -14.70 7.70
CA ARG A 146 13.40 -14.36 8.40
C ARG A 146 14.06 -13.12 7.80
N THR A 147 14.24 -13.13 6.47
CA THR A 147 14.87 -12.05 5.73
C THR A 147 13.79 -11.28 4.97
N ILE A 148 13.33 -10.17 5.54
CA ILE A 148 12.24 -9.40 4.98
C ILE A 148 12.80 -8.21 4.19
N LEU A 149 12.37 -8.07 2.93
CA LEU A 149 12.57 -6.92 2.07
C LEU A 149 11.32 -6.03 2.12
N GLY A 150 11.50 -4.72 2.18
CA GLY A 150 10.41 -3.75 2.27
C GLY A 150 10.47 -2.69 1.17
N ARG A 151 9.30 -2.33 0.64
CA ARG A 151 9.09 -1.15 -0.21
C ARG A 151 7.96 -0.31 0.37
N VAL A 152 8.27 0.95 0.63
CA VAL A 152 7.30 1.95 1.10
C VAL A 152 6.96 2.84 -0.09
N GLY A 153 5.74 2.73 -0.59
CA GLY A 153 5.35 3.38 -1.85
C GLY A 153 5.02 4.87 -1.71
N PRO A 154 4.74 5.53 -2.85
CA PRO A 154 4.35 6.93 -2.88
C PRO A 154 3.13 7.22 -2.02
N SER A 155 3.17 8.32 -1.30
CA SER A 155 2.11 8.79 -0.41
C SER A 155 2.11 10.32 -0.34
N VAL A 156 1.22 10.94 0.42
CA VAL A 156 1.31 12.37 0.67
C VAL A 156 2.56 12.66 1.50
N CYS A 157 3.42 13.56 1.02
CA CYS A 157 4.63 13.93 1.76
C CYS A 157 4.30 14.84 2.97
N ALA A 158 5.24 14.93 3.89
CA ALA A 158 5.14 15.78 5.07
C ALA A 158 4.77 17.23 4.75
N ARG A 159 5.29 17.79 3.64
CA ARG A 159 5.04 19.17 3.24
C ARG A 159 3.62 19.41 2.72
N CYS A 160 2.96 18.37 2.22
CA CYS A 160 1.62 18.42 1.64
C CYS A 160 0.52 17.89 2.58
N TYR A 161 0.88 17.50 3.82
CA TYR A 161 -0.05 16.90 4.78
C TYR A 161 -0.24 17.76 6.06
N PRO A 162 -0.75 19.02 5.94
CA PRO A 162 -1.09 19.79 7.13
C PRO A 162 -2.19 19.12 7.94
N VAL A 163 -2.05 19.19 9.26
CA VAL A 163 -3.00 18.69 10.28
C VAL A 163 -3.13 19.70 11.41
N GLY A 164 -4.15 19.54 12.27
CA GLY A 164 -4.25 20.37 13.46
C GLY A 164 -3.09 20.12 14.43
N GLU A 165 -2.64 21.17 15.13
CA GLU A 165 -1.52 21.12 16.09
C GLU A 165 -1.67 19.97 17.09
N LEU A 166 -2.84 19.86 17.74
CA LEU A 166 -3.11 18.81 18.72
C LEU A 166 -2.90 17.40 18.13
N LEU A 167 -3.38 17.18 16.90
CA LEU A 167 -3.24 15.89 16.24
C LEU A 167 -1.77 15.58 15.90
N ARG A 168 -1.00 16.60 15.46
CA ARG A 168 0.43 16.43 15.23
C ARG A 168 1.15 16.00 16.50
N GLU A 169 0.87 16.70 17.62
CA GLU A 169 1.51 16.38 18.90
C GLU A 169 1.16 14.97 19.39
N GLN A 170 -0.10 14.57 19.32
CA GLN A 170 -0.54 13.21 19.70
C GLN A 170 0.18 12.11 18.90
N VAL A 171 0.36 12.30 17.59
CA VAL A 171 1.07 11.32 16.77
C VAL A 171 2.58 11.36 17.01
N ALA A 172 3.16 12.56 17.14
CA ALA A 172 4.58 12.75 17.39
C ALA A 172 5.02 12.32 18.81
N GLU A 173 4.11 12.24 19.77
CA GLU A 173 4.39 11.64 21.08
C GLU A 173 4.67 10.13 20.96
N LEU A 174 3.96 9.45 20.07
CA LEU A 174 4.17 8.03 19.80
C LEU A 174 5.36 7.79 18.84
N TRP A 175 5.46 8.62 17.82
CA TRP A 175 6.45 8.50 16.73
C TRP A 175 7.07 9.88 16.45
N PRO A 176 8.12 10.31 17.20
CA PRO A 176 8.70 11.65 17.09
C PRO A 176 9.17 12.03 15.68
N VAL A 177 9.63 11.07 14.89
CA VAL A 177 10.10 11.24 13.49
C VAL A 177 9.00 11.80 12.57
N THR A 178 7.73 11.63 12.93
CA THR A 178 6.59 12.10 12.12
C THR A 178 6.33 13.59 12.20
N ARG A 179 6.91 14.29 13.21
CA ARG A 179 6.71 15.73 13.40
C ARG A 179 7.26 16.52 12.21
N SER A 180 6.43 17.32 11.59
CA SER A 180 6.82 18.12 10.42
C SER A 180 6.09 19.46 10.35
N VAL A 181 6.41 20.22 9.29
CA VAL A 181 5.82 21.50 8.93
C VAL A 181 5.53 21.52 7.44
N SER A 182 4.33 22.01 7.06
CA SER A 182 3.91 22.11 5.66
C SER A 182 4.68 23.19 4.89
N TRP A 183 4.48 23.25 3.55
CA TRP A 183 5.01 24.34 2.72
C TRP A 183 4.58 25.74 3.18
N HIS A 184 3.45 25.86 3.89
CA HIS A 184 2.89 27.12 4.36
C HIS A 184 3.17 27.40 5.85
N GLY A 185 4.07 26.62 6.48
CA GLY A 185 4.42 26.77 7.90
C GLY A 185 3.41 26.19 8.89
N GLU A 186 2.41 25.46 8.41
CA GLU A 186 1.40 24.81 9.26
C GLU A 186 1.93 23.51 9.89
N PRO A 187 1.42 23.11 11.06
CA PRO A 187 1.69 21.80 11.63
C PRO A 187 1.36 20.68 10.63
N SER A 188 2.27 19.73 10.44
CA SER A 188 2.07 18.62 9.52
C SER A 188 2.68 17.31 10.03
N LEU A 189 2.39 16.21 9.36
CA LEU A 189 2.88 14.87 9.71
C LEU A 189 3.58 14.22 8.50
N ASP A 190 4.68 13.52 8.80
CA ASP A 190 5.34 12.59 7.90
C ASP A 190 4.96 11.16 8.27
N VAL A 191 3.90 10.65 7.63
CA VAL A 191 3.43 9.28 7.89
C VAL A 191 4.42 8.25 7.35
N SER A 192 5.07 8.55 6.22
CA SER A 192 6.08 7.65 5.64
C SER A 192 7.30 7.49 6.56
N ALA A 193 7.77 8.56 7.17
CA ALA A 193 8.87 8.49 8.14
C ALA A 193 8.51 7.60 9.34
N GLY A 194 7.27 7.70 9.84
CA GLY A 194 6.78 6.82 10.90
C GLY A 194 6.73 5.35 10.49
N VAL A 195 6.32 5.06 9.26
CA VAL A 195 6.34 3.69 8.70
C VAL A 195 7.78 3.17 8.58
N LEU A 196 8.69 3.98 8.06
CA LEU A 196 10.10 3.60 7.91
C LEU A 196 10.75 3.31 9.27
N GLU A 197 10.49 4.14 10.29
CA GLU A 197 10.99 3.90 11.65
C GLU A 197 10.52 2.55 12.22
N GLN A 198 9.27 2.16 11.90
CA GLN A 198 8.73 0.86 12.29
C GLN A 198 9.39 -0.31 11.56
N LEU A 199 9.85 -0.13 10.32
CA LEU A 199 10.37 -1.21 9.49
C LEU A 199 11.88 -1.42 9.64
N TRP A 200 12.67 -0.37 9.73
CA TRP A 200 14.16 -0.45 9.73
C TRP A 200 14.75 -1.40 10.75
N PRO A 201 14.25 -1.53 12.01
CA PRO A 201 14.81 -2.48 12.96
C PRO A 201 14.52 -3.95 12.63
N HIS A 202 13.60 -4.20 11.70
CA HIS A 202 13.00 -5.51 11.48
C HIS A 202 13.22 -6.10 10.09
N CYS A 203 13.53 -5.26 9.11
CA CYS A 203 13.71 -5.67 7.72
C CYS A 203 15.19 -5.61 7.33
N PHE A 204 15.62 -6.54 6.47
CA PHE A 204 16.97 -6.59 5.95
C PHE A 204 17.28 -5.43 5.01
N ASP A 205 16.31 -5.08 4.17
CA ASP A 205 16.37 -3.97 3.24
C ASP A 205 15.01 -3.28 3.20
N VAL A 206 15.02 -1.94 3.33
CA VAL A 206 13.80 -1.12 3.21
C VAL A 206 14.11 0.09 2.34
N GLU A 207 13.38 0.22 1.25
CA GLU A 207 13.48 1.35 0.34
C GLU A 207 12.18 2.15 0.31
N GLN A 208 12.31 3.48 0.40
CA GLN A 208 11.20 4.39 0.12
C GLN A 208 11.17 4.71 -1.38
N LEU A 209 10.11 4.27 -2.03
CA LEU A 209 9.87 4.57 -3.44
C LEU A 209 9.44 6.03 -3.60
N PRO A 210 9.99 6.77 -4.59
CA PRO A 210 9.81 8.21 -4.68
C PRO A 210 8.40 8.63 -5.10
N GLY A 211 7.93 9.75 -4.59
CA GLY A 211 6.75 10.45 -5.07
C GLY A 211 5.81 10.94 -3.97
N CYS A 212 5.35 12.19 -4.14
CA CYS A 212 4.24 12.75 -3.35
C CYS A 212 2.96 12.69 -4.18
N THR A 213 1.92 12.07 -3.66
CA THR A 213 0.64 11.90 -4.38
C THR A 213 -0.04 13.23 -4.71
N VAL A 214 0.17 14.27 -3.89
CA VAL A 214 -0.38 15.61 -4.13
C VAL A 214 0.34 16.31 -5.29
N GLU A 215 1.65 16.05 -5.46
CA GLU A 215 2.52 16.72 -6.44
C GLU A 215 2.61 15.96 -7.78
N ARG A 216 2.23 14.67 -7.79
CA ARG A 216 2.25 13.83 -8.99
C ARG A 216 0.87 13.71 -9.61
N ASP A 217 0.73 14.16 -10.86
CA ASP A 217 -0.54 14.12 -11.60
C ASP A 217 -0.91 12.71 -12.09
N ASP A 218 0.06 11.81 -12.18
CA ASP A 218 -0.14 10.40 -12.56
C ASP A 218 -0.62 9.51 -11.40
N LEU A 219 -0.77 10.06 -10.18
CA LEU A 219 -1.31 9.37 -9.02
C LEU A 219 -2.62 10.01 -8.55
N PHE A 220 -3.54 9.18 -8.04
CA PHE A 220 -4.71 9.68 -7.35
C PHE A 220 -4.35 10.26 -5.99
N SER A 221 -4.94 11.41 -5.63
CA SER A 221 -4.77 12.05 -4.34
C SER A 221 -6.10 12.57 -3.80
N TYR A 222 -6.51 12.08 -2.64
CA TYR A 222 -7.71 12.57 -1.96
C TYR A 222 -7.49 13.99 -1.42
N ARG A 223 -6.27 14.31 -0.97
CA ARG A 223 -5.91 15.63 -0.46
C ARG A 223 -6.03 16.71 -1.54
N ARG A 224 -5.58 16.40 -2.76
CA ARG A 224 -5.67 17.30 -3.92
C ARG A 224 -7.09 17.39 -4.46
N ASP A 225 -7.75 16.25 -4.72
CA ASP A 225 -8.93 16.18 -5.59
C ASP A 225 -10.24 15.95 -4.85
N ARG A 226 -10.20 15.55 -3.58
CA ARG A 226 -11.34 15.17 -2.71
C ARG A 226 -12.13 13.96 -3.24
N ARG A 227 -12.74 14.07 -4.41
CA ARG A 227 -13.40 12.97 -5.10
C ARG A 227 -12.46 12.42 -6.17
N THR A 228 -11.92 11.23 -5.95
CA THR A 228 -10.86 10.66 -6.79
C THR A 228 -10.81 9.14 -6.67
N GLY A 229 -10.13 8.48 -7.61
CA GLY A 229 -9.90 7.05 -7.59
C GLY A 229 -8.91 6.59 -6.51
N ARG A 230 -8.57 5.31 -6.58
CA ARG A 230 -7.50 4.69 -5.77
C ARG A 230 -6.54 3.97 -6.70
N PHE A 231 -5.26 4.19 -6.50
CA PHE A 231 -4.22 3.33 -7.06
C PHE A 231 -3.83 2.24 -6.06
N ALA A 232 -3.02 1.27 -6.47
CA ALA A 232 -2.60 0.17 -5.61
C ALA A 232 -1.08 0.11 -5.49
N GLY A 233 -0.62 -0.26 -4.28
CA GLY A 233 0.66 -0.93 -4.09
C GLY A 233 0.41 -2.43 -4.01
N ALA A 234 1.18 -3.24 -4.74
CA ALA A 234 1.03 -4.69 -4.74
C ALA A 234 2.38 -5.41 -4.76
N VAL A 235 2.36 -6.64 -4.22
CA VAL A 235 3.52 -7.54 -4.23
C VAL A 235 3.08 -8.96 -4.58
N ARG A 236 3.92 -9.68 -5.32
CA ARG A 236 3.79 -11.12 -5.55
C ARG A 236 5.14 -11.81 -5.60
N LEU A 237 5.15 -13.12 -5.34
CA LEU A 237 6.30 -13.97 -5.65
C LEU A 237 6.37 -14.17 -7.17
N VAL A 238 7.56 -14.19 -7.72
CA VAL A 238 7.82 -14.55 -9.12
C VAL A 238 8.88 -15.64 -9.16
N GLU A 239 8.76 -16.56 -10.14
CA GLU A 239 9.78 -17.57 -10.33
C GLU A 239 11.11 -16.89 -10.65
N GLN A 240 12.17 -17.28 -9.92
CA GLN A 240 13.51 -16.87 -10.31
C GLN A 240 13.86 -17.62 -11.58
N GLU A 241 14.12 -16.90 -12.68
CA GLU A 241 14.81 -17.51 -13.81
C GLU A 241 16.14 -18.06 -13.28
N ARG A 242 16.23 -19.40 -13.20
CA ARG A 242 17.49 -20.07 -12.86
C ARG A 242 18.46 -19.75 -13.99
N ALA A 243 19.46 -18.93 -13.67
CA ALA A 243 20.58 -18.64 -14.55
C ALA A 243 21.42 -19.91 -14.85
#